data_24833d291539a579b35b1677e131e786
#
_entry.id   24833d291539a579b35b1677e131e786
#
_cell.length_a   1.000
_cell.length_b   1.000
_cell.length_c   1.000
_cell.angle_alpha   90.00
_cell.angle_beta   90.00
_cell.angle_gamma   90.00
#
_symmetry.space_group_name_H-M   'P 1'
#
loop_
_entity.id
_entity.type
_entity.pdbx_description
1 polymer ?
#
loop_
_entity_poly.entity_id
_entity_poly.type
_entity_poly.pdbx_seq_one_letter_code
_entity_poly.pdbx_strand_id
1 'polypeptide(L)'
;GLKKCFIFVKLTFSYGGVMKTLLYKATRNLLLVGALTITIGCGTENNNSGIVRTVKTAKVTVSKATQTALVSGIVCAGEEHSASFRVAGNIDQILVRPGQTVTKGDLIATLDTRDFENTLMAAESKYKQVKSEVERVTELYKRESVTKNDYEKAISGEKTTESLFNAAKNRLQDTQLKAPITGIVQSVDMGVNSYVLPGMSIITIVDISHLEVETNISATLFLEQKNFSKFIGLSELFANPIPLELLYIAPKANSNQLYKMRLNIDDEDILKQLAIGMLLNVKILYEQNKNDEISVPITAIFNENGESFVWVITDDQTHIERRKVTIEGMTEEGQVRITEGLNGTETIVSAGVNLLSDDDEIRILQPSDTNVGNLL
;
A
#
# COMPACT_ATOMS: atom_id res chain seq x y z
N GLY A 1 -19.66 -31.90 -31.48
CA GLY A 1 -20.08 -32.04 -32.86
C GLY A 1 -19.26 -31.18 -33.79
N LEU A 2 -18.70 -31.87 -34.84
CA LEU A 2 -18.33 -31.42 -36.18
C LEU A 2 -17.18 -30.41 -36.30
N LYS A 3 -16.00 -30.82 -36.67
CA LYS A 3 -15.42 -31.37 -37.95
C LYS A 3 -15.27 -30.33 -39.07
N LYS A 4 -13.98 -30.24 -39.52
CA LYS A 4 -13.50 -30.02 -40.90
C LYS A 4 -13.55 -28.60 -41.45
N CYS A 5 -12.45 -28.05 -42.00
CA CYS A 5 -11.94 -28.43 -43.30
C CYS A 5 -10.50 -27.96 -43.57
N PHE A 6 -9.68 -28.83 -43.99
CA PHE A 6 -8.46 -28.79 -44.77
C PHE A 6 -8.66 -28.06 -46.10
N ILE A 7 -7.72 -27.27 -46.59
CA ILE A 7 -7.36 -27.29 -48.03
C ILE A 7 -5.87 -26.99 -48.21
N PHE A 8 -5.20 -27.98 -48.66
CA PHE A 8 -3.89 -28.03 -49.31
C PHE A 8 -4.02 -27.51 -50.75
N VAL A 9 -3.13 -26.67 -51.21
CA VAL A 9 -2.83 -26.59 -52.63
C VAL A 9 -1.32 -26.57 -52.85
N LYS A 10 -0.89 -27.72 -53.33
CA LYS A 10 0.42 -28.01 -53.91
C LYS A 10 0.27 -27.85 -55.42
N LEU A 11 1.06 -27.00 -56.03
CA LEU A 11 1.19 -26.98 -57.48
C LEU A 11 2.67 -27.02 -57.88
N THR A 12 3.04 -28.22 -58.29
CA THR A 12 4.20 -28.57 -59.08
C THR A 12 3.96 -28.18 -60.53
N PHE A 13 4.91 -27.53 -61.16
CA PHE A 13 5.06 -27.63 -62.61
C PHE A 13 6.53 -27.83 -62.99
N SER A 14 6.77 -28.97 -63.57
CA SER A 14 7.98 -29.42 -64.24
C SER A 14 7.83 -29.21 -65.75
N TYR A 15 8.86 -28.77 -66.42
CA TYR A 15 9.22 -29.06 -67.83
C TYR A 15 10.49 -28.25 -68.12
N GLY A 16 11.61 -28.84 -68.39
CA GLY A 16 11.95 -29.61 -69.59
C GLY A 16 12.91 -28.81 -70.40
N GLY A 17 14.15 -29.09 -70.36
CA GLY A 17 14.86 -29.90 -71.26
C GLY A 17 15.68 -29.09 -72.27
N VAL A 18 17.00 -29.26 -72.19
CA VAL A 18 17.89 -29.42 -73.35
C VAL A 18 17.96 -28.30 -74.40
N MET A 19 19.09 -27.67 -74.47
CA MET A 19 19.88 -27.48 -75.75
C MET A 19 20.83 -26.29 -75.55
N LYS A 20 22.01 -26.33 -75.70
CA LYS A 20 23.05 -26.80 -76.53
C LYS A 20 24.36 -26.12 -76.19
N THR A 21 25.31 -26.88 -75.84
CA THR A 21 26.70 -26.69 -76.19
C THR A 21 26.85 -26.12 -77.61
N LEU A 22 27.52 -25.02 -77.71
CA LEU A 22 28.45 -24.69 -78.81
C LEU A 22 28.75 -23.19 -78.78
N LEU A 23 29.86 -22.81 -78.29
CA LEU A 23 30.84 -22.03 -79.01
C LEU A 23 32.11 -21.95 -78.12
N TYR A 24 32.81 -23.00 -78.32
CA TYR A 24 34.19 -23.18 -77.90
C TYR A 24 35.06 -22.62 -79.00
N LYS A 25 36.15 -21.94 -78.58
CA LYS A 25 37.32 -21.66 -79.41
C LYS A 25 37.22 -20.54 -80.43
N ALA A 26 37.69 -19.46 -79.99
CA ALA A 26 38.66 -18.56 -80.75
C ALA A 26 38.85 -17.34 -79.84
N THR A 27 39.91 -17.17 -79.28
CA THR A 27 41.11 -16.56 -79.66
C THR A 27 42.15 -16.70 -78.51
N ARG A 28 42.92 -17.70 -78.63
CA ARG A 28 44.20 -17.87 -77.98
C ARG A 28 45.22 -17.35 -78.99
N ASN A 29 46.08 -16.47 -78.56
CA ASN A 29 47.22 -15.82 -79.21
C ASN A 29 46.93 -14.45 -79.85
N LEU A 30 47.23 -13.43 -79.07
CA LEU A 30 48.09 -12.32 -79.58
C LEU A 30 48.58 -11.48 -78.43
N LEU A 31 49.87 -11.45 -78.34
CA LEU A 31 50.86 -10.51 -77.85
C LEU A 31 51.25 -10.52 -76.37
N LEU A 32 52.22 -11.42 -76.23
CA LEU A 32 53.48 -11.08 -75.59
C LEU A 32 54.14 -9.92 -76.32
N VAL A 33 54.31 -8.76 -75.72
CA VAL A 33 55.41 -7.78 -75.85
C VAL A 33 55.01 -6.46 -75.17
N GLY A 34 55.84 -6.00 -74.27
CA GLY A 34 55.73 -4.68 -73.65
C GLY A 34 55.97 -4.78 -72.13
N ALA A 35 57.06 -5.23 -71.76
CA ALA A 35 58.31 -4.58 -71.31
C ALA A 35 58.09 -3.55 -70.17
N LEU A 36 58.49 -4.00 -68.99
CA LEU A 36 59.42 -3.32 -68.12
C LEU A 36 59.26 -1.79 -68.01
N THR A 37 58.46 -1.32 -67.04
CA THR A 37 58.72 -0.01 -66.42
C THR A 37 58.24 0.03 -64.98
N ILE A 38 59.23 0.11 -64.09
CA ILE A 38 59.25 0.90 -62.85
C ILE A 38 58.27 0.54 -61.76
N THR A 39 58.69 -0.31 -60.85
CA THR A 39 58.26 -0.39 -59.46
C THR A 39 58.68 0.87 -58.71
N ILE A 40 57.75 1.85 -58.61
CA ILE A 40 57.81 2.83 -57.52
C ILE A 40 56.91 2.29 -56.46
N GLY A 41 57.51 1.73 -55.42
CA GLY A 41 56.80 1.34 -54.20
C GLY A 41 56.28 2.58 -53.49
N CYS A 42 54.99 2.80 -53.54
CA CYS A 42 54.33 3.54 -52.47
C CYS A 42 54.09 2.57 -51.32
N GLY A 43 54.99 2.64 -50.37
CA GLY A 43 54.72 2.14 -49.02
C GLY A 43 53.54 2.94 -48.49
N THR A 44 52.36 2.33 -48.45
CA THR A 44 51.31 2.79 -47.57
C THR A 44 51.81 2.48 -46.18
N GLU A 45 52.43 3.47 -45.53
CA GLU A 45 52.45 3.51 -44.08
C GLU A 45 50.97 3.38 -43.65
N ASN A 46 50.62 2.24 -43.07
CA ASN A 46 49.46 2.12 -42.25
C ASN A 46 49.68 3.06 -41.04
N ASN A 47 49.42 4.34 -41.25
CA ASN A 47 49.16 5.24 -40.16
C ASN A 47 47.82 4.76 -39.56
N ASN A 48 47.91 3.76 -38.72
CA ASN A 48 46.90 3.48 -37.70
C ASN A 48 46.97 4.64 -36.69
N SER A 49 46.74 5.89 -37.13
CA SER A 49 46.36 6.95 -36.21
C SER A 49 45.03 6.55 -35.66
N GLY A 50 45.03 5.95 -34.47
CA GLY A 50 43.85 5.58 -33.75
C GLY A 50 42.88 6.76 -33.74
N ILE A 51 41.73 6.57 -34.36
CA ILE A 51 40.67 7.61 -34.38
C ILE A 51 40.17 7.67 -32.93
N VAL A 52 40.69 8.63 -32.15
CA VAL A 52 40.23 8.88 -30.79
C VAL A 52 38.76 9.35 -30.90
N ARG A 53 37.82 8.53 -30.43
CA ARG A 53 36.41 8.79 -30.50
C ARG A 53 35.90 9.50 -29.25
N THR A 54 35.20 10.61 -29.39
CA THR A 54 34.62 11.31 -28.26
C THR A 54 33.31 10.65 -27.87
N VAL A 55 33.21 10.20 -26.60
CA VAL A 55 32.07 9.48 -26.08
C VAL A 55 31.47 10.21 -24.87
N LYS A 56 30.16 10.09 -24.70
CA LYS A 56 29.47 10.50 -23.47
C LYS A 56 29.41 9.30 -22.52
N THR A 57 29.67 9.53 -21.27
CA THR A 57 29.70 8.48 -20.24
C THR A 57 28.52 8.59 -19.28
N ALA A 58 28.14 7.49 -18.65
CA ALA A 58 27.23 7.42 -17.53
C ALA A 58 27.81 6.48 -16.48
N LYS A 59 27.58 6.80 -15.22
CA LYS A 59 27.83 5.84 -14.14
C LYS A 59 26.68 4.83 -14.09
N VAL A 60 27.03 3.61 -13.81
CA VAL A 60 26.02 2.57 -13.51
C VAL A 60 25.28 2.99 -12.25
N THR A 61 23.95 2.95 -12.30
CA THR A 61 23.10 3.29 -11.15
C THR A 61 22.82 2.01 -10.38
N VAL A 62 23.15 2.02 -9.11
CA VAL A 62 22.82 0.93 -8.19
C VAL A 62 21.70 1.42 -7.30
N SER A 63 20.57 0.79 -7.36
CA SER A 63 19.41 1.07 -6.51
C SER A 63 18.91 -0.22 -5.85
N LYS A 64 18.32 -0.09 -4.69
CA LYS A 64 17.61 -1.22 -4.11
C LYS A 64 16.37 -1.52 -4.95
N ALA A 65 16.17 -2.79 -5.24
CA ALA A 65 14.98 -3.22 -5.98
C ALA A 65 13.72 -2.85 -5.22
N THR A 66 13.00 -1.84 -5.71
CA THR A 66 11.69 -1.45 -5.16
C THR A 66 10.62 -2.29 -5.81
N GLN A 67 9.97 -3.11 -5.01
CA GLN A 67 8.81 -3.90 -5.42
C GLN A 67 7.52 -3.18 -5.09
N THR A 68 6.50 -3.48 -5.87
CA THR A 68 5.16 -2.94 -5.67
C THR A 68 4.16 -4.09 -5.48
N ALA A 69 3.38 -4.03 -4.41
CA ALA A 69 2.22 -4.89 -4.24
C ALA A 69 0.94 -4.05 -4.29
N LEU A 70 -0.07 -4.55 -5.00
CA LEU A 70 -1.40 -3.95 -5.05
C LEU A 70 -2.37 -4.85 -4.30
N VAL A 71 -3.04 -4.32 -3.29
CA VAL A 71 -4.03 -5.04 -2.48
C VAL A 71 -5.31 -4.21 -2.38
N SER A 72 -6.47 -4.87 -2.38
CA SER A 72 -7.74 -4.17 -2.20
C SER A 72 -7.98 -3.90 -0.71
N GLY A 73 -8.40 -2.69 -0.39
CA GLY A 73 -8.80 -2.25 0.93
C GLY A 73 -10.21 -1.68 0.94
N ILE A 74 -10.78 -1.54 2.12
CA ILE A 74 -12.09 -0.96 2.37
C ILE A 74 -11.91 0.18 3.36
N VAL A 75 -12.52 1.33 3.06
CA VAL A 75 -12.58 2.46 3.99
C VAL A 75 -13.49 2.10 5.14
N CYS A 76 -13.02 2.24 6.36
CA CYS A 76 -13.76 1.97 7.60
C CYS A 76 -13.60 3.13 8.58
N ALA A 77 -14.47 3.19 9.58
CA ALA A 77 -14.30 4.13 10.69
C ALA A 77 -13.10 3.72 11.56
N GLY A 78 -12.41 4.69 12.13
CA GLY A 78 -11.37 4.43 13.12
C GLY A 78 -11.94 3.82 14.40
N GLU A 79 -13.10 4.30 14.85
CA GLU A 79 -13.81 3.79 16.01
C GLU A 79 -15.27 3.46 15.68
N GLU A 80 -15.70 2.29 16.12
CA GLU A 80 -17.10 1.84 16.04
C GLU A 80 -17.54 1.39 17.42
N HIS A 81 -18.63 1.95 17.91
CA HIS A 81 -19.16 1.65 19.23
C HIS A 81 -20.61 1.19 19.17
N SER A 82 -20.86 0.00 19.69
CA SER A 82 -22.21 -0.50 19.92
C SER A 82 -22.72 -0.03 21.29
N ALA A 83 -23.73 0.83 21.26
CA ALA A 83 -24.39 1.28 22.46
C ALA A 83 -25.39 0.21 22.96
N SER A 84 -25.32 -0.14 24.23
CA SER A 84 -26.14 -1.15 24.87
C SER A 84 -26.62 -0.71 26.25
N PHE A 85 -27.81 -1.15 26.66
CA PHE A 85 -28.30 -0.92 28.01
C PHE A 85 -27.52 -1.79 29.03
N ARG A 86 -27.41 -1.28 30.26
CA ARG A 86 -26.82 -2.00 31.38
C ARG A 86 -27.84 -2.79 32.19
N VAL A 87 -29.14 -2.53 31.95
CA VAL A 87 -30.27 -3.20 32.60
C VAL A 87 -31.18 -3.82 31.55
N ALA A 88 -31.90 -4.88 31.92
CA ALA A 88 -32.89 -5.49 31.04
C ALA A 88 -34.19 -4.72 31.11
N GLY A 89 -34.92 -4.67 29.98
CA GLY A 89 -36.25 -4.02 29.92
C GLY A 89 -36.80 -3.97 28.51
N ASN A 90 -37.98 -3.44 28.38
CA ASN A 90 -38.61 -3.15 27.08
C ASN A 90 -38.14 -1.75 26.60
N ILE A 91 -37.81 -1.64 25.33
CA ILE A 91 -37.50 -0.33 24.71
C ILE A 91 -38.78 0.47 24.62
N ASP A 92 -38.82 1.62 25.26
CA ASP A 92 -39.94 2.57 25.20
C ASP A 92 -39.83 3.48 23.97
N GLN A 93 -38.66 4.10 23.75
CA GLN A 93 -38.42 5.00 22.63
C GLN A 93 -37.00 4.84 22.06
N ILE A 94 -36.91 5.07 20.76
CA ILE A 94 -35.65 5.24 20.03
C ILE A 94 -35.68 6.65 19.41
N LEU A 95 -34.77 7.50 19.80
CA LEU A 95 -34.76 8.93 19.51
C LEU A 95 -33.91 9.30 18.30
N VAL A 96 -33.21 8.32 17.73
CA VAL A 96 -32.30 8.53 16.59
C VAL A 96 -32.60 7.60 15.44
N ARG A 97 -32.06 7.96 14.25
CA ARG A 97 -32.23 7.19 13.02
C ARG A 97 -30.86 6.93 12.38
N PRO A 98 -30.70 5.85 11.60
CA PRO A 98 -29.50 5.65 10.78
C PRO A 98 -29.20 6.88 9.92
N GLY A 99 -27.92 7.27 9.85
CA GLY A 99 -27.45 8.48 9.17
C GLY A 99 -27.50 9.77 9.99
N GLN A 100 -28.08 9.76 11.19
CA GLN A 100 -28.16 10.94 12.06
C GLN A 100 -26.84 11.13 12.82
N THR A 101 -26.36 12.36 12.88
CA THR A 101 -25.23 12.76 13.74
C THR A 101 -25.69 12.87 15.18
N VAL A 102 -24.89 12.34 16.11
CA VAL A 102 -25.09 12.41 17.56
C VAL A 102 -23.81 12.89 18.24
N THR A 103 -23.97 13.55 19.38
CA THR A 103 -22.86 14.02 20.22
C THR A 103 -22.74 13.11 21.44
N LYS A 104 -21.53 12.90 21.92
CA LYS A 104 -21.29 12.13 23.14
C LYS A 104 -22.15 12.64 24.30
N GLY A 105 -22.96 11.74 24.88
CA GLY A 105 -23.87 12.06 26.00
C GLY A 105 -25.33 12.30 25.57
N ASP A 106 -25.62 12.45 24.26
CA ASP A 106 -26.99 12.60 23.75
C ASP A 106 -27.82 11.38 24.10
N LEU A 107 -29.08 11.60 24.46
CA LEU A 107 -30.04 10.52 24.72
C LEU A 107 -30.48 9.91 23.39
N ILE A 108 -30.22 8.61 23.20
CA ILE A 108 -30.48 7.91 21.96
C ILE A 108 -31.60 6.87 22.04
N ALA A 109 -31.83 6.28 23.21
CA ALA A 109 -32.95 5.39 23.47
C ALA A 109 -33.35 5.36 24.95
N THR A 110 -34.57 4.94 25.27
CA THR A 110 -35.06 4.75 26.63
C THR A 110 -35.75 3.41 26.80
N LEU A 111 -35.65 2.85 28.01
CA LEU A 111 -36.48 1.71 28.44
C LEU A 111 -37.72 2.21 29.18
N ASP A 112 -38.72 1.34 29.32
CA ASP A 112 -39.84 1.56 30.24
C ASP A 112 -39.34 1.68 31.65
N THR A 113 -39.63 2.82 32.30
CA THR A 113 -39.05 3.21 33.59
C THR A 113 -39.93 2.81 34.79
N ARG A 114 -41.19 2.41 34.58
CA ARG A 114 -42.19 2.25 35.63
C ARG A 114 -41.73 1.38 36.81
N ASP A 115 -41.13 0.22 36.53
CA ASP A 115 -40.68 -0.68 37.59
C ASP A 115 -39.41 -0.14 38.29
N PHE A 116 -38.56 0.54 37.57
CA PHE A 116 -37.38 1.18 38.13
C PHE A 116 -37.71 2.38 39.01
N GLU A 117 -38.69 3.20 38.62
CA GLU A 117 -39.19 4.30 39.43
C GLU A 117 -39.87 3.83 40.73
N ASN A 118 -40.69 2.78 40.64
CA ASN A 118 -41.29 2.15 41.84
C ASN A 118 -40.21 1.61 42.80
N THR A 119 -39.21 0.95 42.24
CA THR A 119 -38.08 0.40 43.04
C THR A 119 -37.30 1.53 43.71
N LEU A 120 -37.01 2.60 42.97
CA LEU A 120 -36.32 3.78 43.53
C LEU A 120 -37.13 4.42 44.65
N MET A 121 -38.43 4.63 44.44
CA MET A 121 -39.32 5.23 45.45
C MET A 121 -39.36 4.40 46.74
N ALA A 122 -39.43 3.08 46.61
CA ALA A 122 -39.39 2.18 47.78
C ALA A 122 -38.05 2.25 48.54
N ALA A 123 -36.94 2.23 47.80
CA ALA A 123 -35.59 2.34 48.38
C ALA A 123 -35.34 3.69 49.04
N GLU A 124 -35.80 4.79 48.41
CA GLU A 124 -35.72 6.15 48.95
C GLU A 124 -36.50 6.29 50.25
N SER A 125 -37.73 5.77 50.28
CA SER A 125 -38.59 5.81 51.48
C SER A 125 -37.97 5.08 52.63
N LYS A 126 -37.37 3.91 52.36
CA LYS A 126 -36.66 3.10 53.38
C LYS A 126 -35.40 3.82 53.91
N TYR A 127 -34.63 4.41 53.01
CA TYR A 127 -33.44 5.19 53.39
C TYR A 127 -33.81 6.38 54.25
N LYS A 128 -34.82 7.18 53.85
CA LYS A 128 -35.32 8.33 54.64
C LYS A 128 -35.79 7.90 56.04
N GLN A 129 -36.51 6.79 56.17
CA GLN A 129 -36.94 6.23 57.43
C GLN A 129 -35.75 5.92 58.36
N VAL A 130 -34.75 5.13 57.83
CA VAL A 130 -33.61 4.74 58.61
C VAL A 130 -32.74 5.92 58.99
N LYS A 131 -32.52 6.88 58.05
CA LYS A 131 -31.80 8.12 58.31
C LYS A 131 -32.38 8.90 59.46
N SER A 132 -33.72 9.10 59.51
CA SER A 132 -34.37 9.76 60.61
C SER A 132 -34.22 9.00 61.95
N GLU A 133 -34.16 7.66 61.92
CA GLU A 133 -33.89 6.85 63.07
C GLU A 133 -32.45 7.07 63.57
N VAL A 134 -31.46 7.07 62.67
CA VAL A 134 -30.05 7.33 63.01
C VAL A 134 -29.88 8.70 63.64
N GLU A 135 -30.54 9.73 63.10
CA GLU A 135 -30.53 11.06 63.69
C GLU A 135 -30.99 11.07 65.14
N ARG A 136 -32.12 10.35 65.45
CA ARG A 136 -32.62 10.19 66.83
C ARG A 136 -31.63 9.40 67.70
N VAL A 137 -31.14 8.28 67.23
CA VAL A 137 -30.18 7.44 67.97
C VAL A 137 -28.89 8.20 68.23
N THR A 138 -28.43 9.03 67.29
CA THR A 138 -27.25 9.89 67.45
C THR A 138 -27.44 10.91 68.59
N GLU A 139 -28.64 11.55 68.68
CA GLU A 139 -28.93 12.47 69.77
C GLU A 139 -29.05 11.77 71.15
N LEU A 140 -29.61 10.55 71.18
CA LEU A 140 -29.67 9.74 72.39
C LEU A 140 -28.27 9.24 72.83
N TYR A 141 -27.40 8.91 71.88
CA TYR A 141 -26.02 8.50 72.14
C TYR A 141 -25.21 9.66 72.72
N LYS A 142 -25.34 10.90 72.20
CA LYS A 142 -24.73 12.10 72.76
C LYS A 142 -25.16 12.37 74.21
N ARG A 143 -26.38 11.89 74.60
CA ARG A 143 -26.91 12.00 75.97
C ARG A 143 -26.64 10.75 76.79
N GLU A 144 -25.78 9.85 76.34
CA GLU A 144 -25.46 8.55 76.98
C GLU A 144 -26.66 7.67 77.25
N SER A 145 -27.75 7.83 76.49
CA SER A 145 -29.02 7.13 76.69
C SER A 145 -29.15 5.82 75.88
N VAL A 146 -28.20 5.52 75.03
CA VAL A 146 -28.12 4.27 74.24
C VAL A 146 -26.68 3.77 74.25
N THR A 147 -26.50 2.47 73.98
CA THR A 147 -25.18 1.84 73.95
C THR A 147 -24.42 2.20 72.66
N LYS A 148 -23.09 2.13 72.71
CA LYS A 148 -22.24 2.31 71.50
C LYS A 148 -22.57 1.33 70.42
N ASN A 149 -22.89 0.07 70.81
CA ASN A 149 -23.28 -0.99 69.85
C ASN A 149 -24.58 -0.66 69.12
N ASP A 150 -25.59 -0.09 69.81
CA ASP A 150 -26.85 0.31 69.21
C ASP A 150 -26.66 1.48 68.24
N TYR A 151 -25.81 2.44 68.61
CA TYR A 151 -25.40 3.53 67.69
C TYR A 151 -24.69 3.00 66.46
N GLU A 152 -23.69 2.13 66.62
CA GLU A 152 -22.94 1.54 65.50
C GLU A 152 -23.85 0.73 64.58
N LYS A 153 -24.82 -0.05 65.11
CA LYS A 153 -25.85 -0.78 64.37
C LYS A 153 -26.71 0.18 63.51
N ALA A 154 -27.15 1.28 64.12
CA ALA A 154 -27.99 2.26 63.43
C ALA A 154 -27.23 2.88 62.26
N ILE A 155 -25.97 3.32 62.45
CA ILE A 155 -25.09 3.85 61.40
C ILE A 155 -24.87 2.80 60.29
N SER A 156 -24.60 1.52 60.64
CA SER A 156 -24.44 0.46 59.67
C SER A 156 -25.73 0.23 58.83
N GLY A 157 -26.90 0.30 59.48
CA GLY A 157 -28.20 0.22 58.86
C GLY A 157 -28.45 1.35 57.84
N GLU A 158 -28.06 2.60 58.20
CA GLU A 158 -28.13 3.75 57.27
C GLU A 158 -27.28 3.51 56.01
N LYS A 159 -25.99 3.16 56.20
CA LYS A 159 -25.08 2.90 55.08
C LYS A 159 -25.62 1.81 54.13
N THR A 160 -26.22 0.76 54.69
CA THR A 160 -26.84 -0.32 53.90
C THR A 160 -28.02 0.20 53.08
N THR A 161 -28.93 0.96 53.68
CA THR A 161 -30.11 1.50 52.98
C THR A 161 -29.73 2.60 52.00
N GLU A 162 -28.73 3.40 52.28
CA GLU A 162 -28.14 4.37 51.36
C GLU A 162 -27.56 3.69 50.10
N SER A 163 -26.82 2.57 50.32
CA SER A 163 -26.29 1.80 49.18
C SER A 163 -27.42 1.20 48.31
N LEU A 164 -28.51 0.72 48.89
CA LEU A 164 -29.67 0.21 48.17
C LEU A 164 -30.39 1.33 47.39
N PHE A 165 -30.54 2.50 48.00
CA PHE A 165 -31.11 3.68 47.33
C PHE A 165 -30.25 4.11 46.14
N ASN A 166 -28.94 4.23 46.30
CA ASN A 166 -28.03 4.58 45.26
C ASN A 166 -28.02 3.53 44.09
N ALA A 167 -28.10 2.23 44.43
CA ALA A 167 -28.22 1.15 43.46
C ALA A 167 -29.53 1.26 42.64
N ALA A 168 -30.67 1.56 43.28
CA ALA A 168 -31.93 1.76 42.58
C ALA A 168 -31.90 3.00 41.69
N LYS A 169 -31.29 4.10 42.16
CA LYS A 169 -31.08 5.33 41.39
C LYS A 169 -30.22 5.07 40.14
N ASN A 170 -29.12 4.36 40.29
CA ASN A 170 -28.25 4.03 39.15
C ASN A 170 -29.00 3.16 38.12
N ARG A 171 -29.78 2.16 38.58
CA ARG A 171 -30.59 1.32 37.69
C ARG A 171 -31.60 2.12 36.87
N LEU A 172 -32.26 3.13 37.48
CA LEU A 172 -33.14 4.05 36.77
C LEU A 172 -32.34 4.92 35.78
N GLN A 173 -31.15 5.39 36.13
CA GLN A 173 -30.30 6.10 35.19
C GLN A 173 -29.87 5.21 34.00
N ASP A 174 -29.60 3.93 34.26
CA ASP A 174 -29.20 2.95 33.25
C ASP A 174 -30.34 2.57 32.28
N THR A 175 -31.59 3.03 32.51
CA THR A 175 -32.70 2.94 31.54
C THR A 175 -32.58 3.97 30.41
N GLN A 176 -31.71 4.94 30.55
CA GLN A 176 -31.43 5.95 29.53
C GLN A 176 -30.13 5.59 28.79
N LEU A 177 -30.25 5.23 27.51
CA LEU A 177 -29.09 4.95 26.69
C LEU A 177 -28.56 6.25 26.08
N LYS A 178 -27.31 6.55 26.38
CA LYS A 178 -26.62 7.74 25.87
C LYS A 178 -25.54 7.38 24.88
N ALA A 179 -25.30 8.25 23.90
CA ALA A 179 -24.24 8.06 22.92
C ALA A 179 -22.86 8.01 23.61
N PRO A 180 -22.08 6.95 23.43
CA PRO A 180 -20.75 6.80 24.05
C PRO A 180 -19.71 7.69 23.40
N ILE A 181 -19.86 7.99 22.11
CA ILE A 181 -18.97 8.84 21.30
C ILE A 181 -19.82 9.84 20.48
N THR A 182 -19.15 10.87 19.96
CA THR A 182 -19.68 11.72 18.88
C THR A 182 -19.45 11.03 17.56
N GLY A 183 -20.47 10.98 16.69
CA GLY A 183 -20.37 10.30 15.40
C GLY A 183 -21.69 10.22 14.67
N ILE A 184 -21.78 9.30 13.69
CA ILE A 184 -23.00 9.03 12.92
C ILE A 184 -23.57 7.67 13.35
N VAL A 185 -24.89 7.63 13.50
CA VAL A 185 -25.61 6.36 13.72
C VAL A 185 -25.53 5.51 12.46
N GLN A 186 -24.83 4.40 12.54
CA GLN A 186 -24.69 3.43 11.44
C GLN A 186 -25.93 2.56 11.32
N SER A 187 -26.37 1.97 12.44
CA SER A 187 -27.53 1.09 12.48
C SER A 187 -28.33 1.23 13.76
N VAL A 188 -29.58 0.85 13.69
CA VAL A 188 -30.47 0.64 14.84
C VAL A 188 -30.89 -0.83 14.78
N ASP A 189 -30.36 -1.64 15.68
CA ASP A 189 -30.44 -3.09 15.62
C ASP A 189 -31.72 -3.65 16.26
N MET A 190 -32.37 -2.86 17.13
CA MET A 190 -33.58 -3.24 17.86
C MET A 190 -34.67 -2.20 17.69
N GLY A 191 -35.92 -2.64 17.70
CA GLY A 191 -37.12 -1.78 17.59
C GLY A 191 -37.75 -1.41 18.92
N VAL A 192 -38.65 -0.42 18.90
CA VAL A 192 -39.52 -0.06 20.03
C VAL A 192 -40.36 -1.27 20.44
N ASN A 193 -40.63 -1.42 21.72
CA ASN A 193 -41.30 -2.55 22.37
C ASN A 193 -40.52 -3.88 22.35
N SER A 194 -39.28 -3.91 21.87
CA SER A 194 -38.42 -5.09 21.99
C SER A 194 -37.88 -5.21 23.41
N TYR A 195 -37.87 -6.45 23.94
CA TYR A 195 -37.24 -6.75 25.21
C TYR A 195 -35.73 -6.97 25.00
N VAL A 196 -34.91 -6.27 25.76
CA VAL A 196 -33.44 -6.32 25.63
C VAL A 196 -32.79 -6.78 26.91
N LEU A 197 -31.64 -7.44 26.76
CA LEU A 197 -30.78 -7.87 27.86
C LEU A 197 -29.55 -6.95 27.98
N PRO A 198 -28.94 -6.86 29.17
CA PRO A 198 -27.70 -6.10 29.35
C PRO A 198 -26.62 -6.54 28.36
N GLY A 199 -25.98 -5.56 27.67
CA GLY A 199 -24.89 -5.81 26.72
C GLY A 199 -25.35 -6.15 25.29
N MET A 200 -26.65 -6.26 25.00
CA MET A 200 -27.15 -6.38 23.62
C MET A 200 -26.93 -5.07 22.88
N SER A 201 -26.36 -5.13 21.65
CA SER A 201 -26.24 -3.98 20.77
C SER A 201 -27.63 -3.44 20.38
N ILE A 202 -27.87 -2.17 20.62
CA ILE A 202 -29.11 -1.48 20.27
C ILE A 202 -28.88 -0.52 19.11
N ILE A 203 -27.81 0.24 19.17
CA ILE A 203 -27.46 1.26 18.19
C ILE A 203 -25.95 1.22 18.00
N THR A 204 -25.52 1.16 16.74
CA THR A 204 -24.11 1.26 16.39
C THR A 204 -23.81 2.67 15.93
N ILE A 205 -22.79 3.30 16.52
CA ILE A 205 -22.33 4.66 16.21
C ILE A 205 -20.88 4.56 15.73
N VAL A 206 -20.56 5.24 14.63
CA VAL A 206 -19.25 5.28 14.03
C VAL A 206 -18.68 6.69 14.04
N ASP A 207 -17.40 6.80 14.38
CA ASP A 207 -16.67 8.04 14.25
C ASP A 207 -16.16 8.21 12.81
N ILE A 208 -16.62 9.26 12.14
CA ILE A 208 -16.22 9.60 10.77
C ILE A 208 -15.13 10.69 10.73
N SER A 209 -14.69 11.21 11.88
CA SER A 209 -13.61 12.20 11.94
C SER A 209 -12.25 11.59 11.62
N HIS A 210 -12.12 10.26 11.80
CA HIS A 210 -10.95 9.47 11.50
C HIS A 210 -11.36 8.25 10.68
N LEU A 211 -11.00 8.27 9.41
CA LEU A 211 -11.22 7.13 8.52
C LEU A 211 -9.91 6.37 8.31
N GLU A 212 -10.03 5.07 8.28
CA GLU A 212 -8.93 4.14 8.06
C GLU A 212 -9.20 3.29 6.84
N VAL A 213 -8.15 2.72 6.28
CA VAL A 213 -8.27 1.69 5.24
C VAL A 213 -7.91 0.35 5.86
N GLU A 214 -8.87 -0.57 5.88
CA GLU A 214 -8.61 -1.96 6.24
C GLU A 214 -8.30 -2.75 4.98
N THR A 215 -7.18 -3.45 4.97
CA THR A 215 -6.80 -4.36 3.90
C THR A 215 -6.21 -5.64 4.47
N ASN A 216 -6.12 -6.67 3.63
CA ASN A 216 -5.57 -7.96 4.00
C ASN A 216 -4.38 -8.29 3.09
N ILE A 217 -3.23 -8.60 3.68
CA ILE A 217 -2.00 -8.93 2.98
C ILE A 217 -1.67 -10.41 3.11
N SER A 218 -0.98 -10.96 2.11
CA SER A 218 -0.52 -12.36 2.12
C SER A 218 0.60 -12.59 3.13
N ALA A 219 0.83 -13.86 3.50
CA ALA A 219 1.94 -14.23 4.38
C ALA A 219 3.31 -13.82 3.80
N THR A 220 3.48 -13.92 2.49
CA THR A 220 4.71 -13.50 1.80
C THR A 220 4.97 -12.00 2.01
N LEU A 221 3.92 -11.18 1.82
CA LEU A 221 4.03 -9.74 2.00
C LEU A 221 4.20 -9.36 3.48
N PHE A 222 3.57 -10.12 4.39
CA PHE A 222 3.74 -9.93 5.83
C PHE A 222 5.20 -10.12 6.28
N LEU A 223 5.93 -11.06 5.69
CA LEU A 223 7.36 -11.27 6.00
C LEU A 223 8.22 -10.08 5.58
N GLU A 224 7.80 -9.35 4.56
CA GLU A 224 8.49 -8.15 4.05
C GLU A 224 8.07 -6.86 4.79
N GLN A 225 7.23 -6.91 5.83
CA GLN A 225 6.67 -5.74 6.51
C GLN A 225 7.71 -4.73 7.01
N LYS A 226 8.94 -5.18 7.35
CA LYS A 226 10.04 -4.32 7.80
C LYS A 226 10.64 -3.47 6.68
N ASN A 227 10.40 -3.89 5.45
CA ASN A 227 10.93 -3.30 4.23
C ASN A 227 9.91 -2.37 3.56
N PHE A 228 8.71 -2.22 4.13
CA PHE A 228 7.68 -1.32 3.62
C PHE A 228 8.16 0.13 3.72
N SER A 229 8.07 0.86 2.62
CA SER A 229 8.55 2.23 2.53
C SER A 229 7.42 3.25 2.35
N LYS A 230 6.38 2.90 1.58
CA LYS A 230 5.29 3.83 1.27
C LYS A 230 3.99 3.10 0.99
N PHE A 231 2.88 3.73 1.39
CA PHE A 231 1.52 3.25 1.12
C PHE A 231 0.76 4.34 0.38
N ILE A 232 0.06 3.95 -0.68
CA ILE A 232 -0.66 4.87 -1.54
C ILE A 232 -2.04 4.26 -1.84
N GLY A 233 -3.09 4.98 -1.51
CA GLY A 233 -4.45 4.64 -1.89
C GLY A 233 -4.75 5.11 -3.32
N LEU A 234 -5.30 4.21 -4.13
CA LEU A 234 -5.71 4.47 -5.50
C LEU A 234 -7.20 4.16 -5.65
N SER A 235 -7.94 5.07 -6.24
CA SER A 235 -9.35 4.88 -6.57
C SER A 235 -9.67 5.53 -7.91
N GLU A 236 -10.57 4.95 -8.67
CA GLU A 236 -11.06 5.56 -9.91
C GLU A 236 -11.89 6.83 -9.65
N LEU A 237 -12.35 7.03 -8.41
CA LEU A 237 -13.15 8.18 -8.02
C LEU A 237 -12.32 9.43 -7.74
N PHE A 238 -11.02 9.28 -7.49
CA PHE A 238 -10.11 10.37 -7.14
C PHE A 238 -8.99 10.47 -8.16
N ALA A 239 -8.78 11.68 -8.69
CA ALA A 239 -7.72 11.93 -9.67
C ALA A 239 -6.31 11.83 -9.09
N ASN A 240 -6.16 12.12 -7.79
CA ASN A 240 -4.87 12.11 -7.11
C ASN A 240 -4.73 10.89 -6.21
N PRO A 241 -3.52 10.30 -6.14
CA PRO A 241 -3.22 9.24 -5.18
C PRO A 241 -3.37 9.74 -3.73
N ILE A 242 -3.94 8.92 -2.87
CA ILE A 242 -4.17 9.22 -1.46
C ILE A 242 -2.99 8.73 -0.64
N PRO A 243 -2.24 9.58 0.05
CA PRO A 243 -1.19 9.13 0.97
C PRO A 243 -1.82 8.38 2.14
N LEU A 244 -1.21 7.24 2.50
CA LEU A 244 -1.67 6.41 3.61
C LEU A 244 -0.51 6.17 4.57
N GLU A 245 -0.82 6.10 5.87
CA GLU A 245 0.15 5.78 6.91
C GLU A 245 -0.19 4.45 7.60
N LEU A 246 0.83 3.61 7.82
CA LEU A 246 0.63 2.33 8.48
C LEU A 246 0.35 2.51 9.97
N LEU A 247 -0.83 2.08 10.43
CA LEU A 247 -1.17 2.01 11.84
C LEU A 247 -0.65 0.72 12.47
N TYR A 248 -1.08 -0.41 11.93
CA TYR A 248 -0.62 -1.72 12.37
C TYR A 248 -0.90 -2.83 11.37
N ILE A 249 -0.18 -3.93 11.57
CA ILE A 249 -0.46 -5.21 10.91
C ILE A 249 -0.76 -6.22 12.03
N ALA A 250 -1.92 -6.87 11.96
CA ALA A 250 -2.29 -7.88 12.95
C ALA A 250 -1.31 -9.06 12.90
N PRO A 251 -0.77 -9.52 14.05
CA PRO A 251 0.21 -10.61 14.07
C PRO A 251 -0.41 -11.99 13.82
N LYS A 252 -1.75 -12.07 13.78
CA LYS A 252 -2.51 -13.30 13.54
C LYS A 252 -3.26 -13.22 12.23
N ALA A 253 -3.06 -14.23 11.38
CA ALA A 253 -3.82 -14.38 10.15
C ALA A 253 -5.30 -14.72 10.43
N ASN A 254 -6.18 -14.27 9.55
CA ASN A 254 -7.59 -14.64 9.54
C ASN A 254 -7.80 -16.07 8.98
N SER A 255 -9.07 -16.50 8.87
CA SER A 255 -9.45 -17.83 8.33
C SER A 255 -8.96 -18.08 6.90
N ASN A 256 -8.72 -17.03 6.13
CA ASN A 256 -8.22 -17.10 4.74
C ASN A 256 -6.68 -17.01 4.66
N GLN A 257 -5.98 -17.14 5.79
CA GLN A 257 -4.52 -17.05 5.91
C GLN A 257 -3.96 -15.68 5.48
N LEU A 258 -4.76 -14.63 5.60
CA LEU A 258 -4.36 -13.26 5.32
C LEU A 258 -4.18 -12.48 6.62
N TYR A 259 -3.22 -11.56 6.63
CA TYR A 259 -2.94 -10.68 7.77
C TYR A 259 -3.65 -9.34 7.56
N LYS A 260 -4.46 -8.95 8.55
CA LYS A 260 -5.15 -7.66 8.54
C LYS A 260 -4.14 -6.53 8.72
N MET A 261 -4.21 -5.54 7.85
CA MET A 261 -3.43 -4.30 7.91
C MET A 261 -4.39 -3.11 7.97
N ARG A 262 -4.11 -2.17 8.84
CA ARG A 262 -4.82 -0.91 8.98
C ARG A 262 -3.91 0.25 8.64
N LEU A 263 -4.45 1.18 7.87
CA LEU A 263 -3.76 2.37 7.39
C LEU A 263 -4.61 3.60 7.70
N ASN A 264 -3.97 4.66 8.17
CA ASN A 264 -4.61 5.95 8.42
C ASN A 264 -4.68 6.80 7.16
N ILE A 265 -5.69 7.68 7.09
CA ILE A 265 -5.88 8.69 6.05
C ILE A 265 -5.77 10.05 6.75
N ASP A 266 -4.68 10.80 6.50
CA ASP A 266 -4.42 12.08 7.16
C ASP A 266 -4.96 13.30 6.40
N ASP A 267 -5.45 13.14 5.19
CA ASP A 267 -5.90 14.25 4.34
C ASP A 267 -7.36 14.62 4.65
N GLU A 268 -7.57 15.76 5.32
CA GLU A 268 -8.90 16.25 5.71
C GLU A 268 -9.85 16.52 4.53
N ASP A 269 -9.32 16.92 3.36
CA ASP A 269 -10.15 17.20 2.20
C ASP A 269 -10.60 15.91 1.51
N ILE A 270 -9.79 14.88 1.59
CA ILE A 270 -10.13 13.53 1.13
C ILE A 270 -11.12 12.87 2.10
N LEU A 271 -10.93 13.03 3.42
CA LEU A 271 -11.85 12.49 4.44
C LEU A 271 -13.30 12.95 4.23
N LYS A 272 -13.52 14.20 3.80
CA LYS A 272 -14.88 14.74 3.52
C LYS A 272 -15.54 14.09 2.30
N GLN A 273 -14.77 13.47 1.42
CA GLN A 273 -15.25 12.87 0.16
C GLN A 273 -15.37 11.35 0.25
N LEU A 274 -14.73 10.74 1.25
CA LEU A 274 -14.77 9.31 1.47
C LEU A 274 -16.00 8.92 2.29
N ALA A 275 -16.55 7.77 1.98
CA ALA A 275 -17.58 7.12 2.79
C ALA A 275 -17.13 5.74 3.25
N ILE A 276 -17.56 5.35 4.44
CA ILE A 276 -17.34 4.00 4.98
C ILE A 276 -17.90 2.97 3.99
N GLY A 277 -17.12 1.92 3.73
CA GLY A 277 -17.44 0.87 2.77
C GLY A 277 -16.94 1.12 1.35
N MET A 278 -16.36 2.29 1.04
CA MET A 278 -15.73 2.52 -0.26
C MET A 278 -14.50 1.63 -0.44
N LEU A 279 -14.34 1.11 -1.66
CA LEU A 279 -13.16 0.33 -2.05
C LEU A 279 -12.01 1.26 -2.43
N LEU A 280 -10.84 0.94 -1.94
CA LEU A 280 -9.59 1.62 -2.23
C LEU A 280 -8.51 0.58 -2.54
N ASN A 281 -7.83 0.70 -3.67
CA ASN A 281 -6.67 -0.13 -3.96
C ASN A 281 -5.44 0.45 -3.27
N VAL A 282 -4.82 -0.32 -2.40
CA VAL A 282 -3.62 0.08 -1.67
C VAL A 282 -2.39 -0.42 -2.42
N LYS A 283 -1.59 0.52 -2.91
CA LYS A 283 -0.27 0.27 -3.49
C LYS A 283 0.77 0.34 -2.38
N ILE A 284 1.44 -0.78 -2.11
CA ILE A 284 2.50 -0.91 -1.11
C ILE A 284 3.83 -0.94 -1.84
N LEU A 285 4.72 0.00 -1.53
CA LEU A 285 6.09 0.00 -2.03
C LEU A 285 6.99 -0.58 -0.92
N TYR A 286 7.85 -1.51 -1.29
CA TYR A 286 8.80 -2.12 -0.35
C TYR A 286 10.11 -2.47 -1.03
N GLU A 287 11.20 -2.40 -0.26
CA GLU A 287 12.53 -2.78 -0.71
C GLU A 287 12.68 -4.29 -0.56
N GLN A 288 13.10 -4.98 -1.61
CA GLN A 288 13.42 -6.39 -1.51
C GLN A 288 14.92 -6.55 -1.23
N ASN A 289 15.27 -7.33 -0.22
CA ASN A 289 16.66 -7.67 0.13
C ASN A 289 17.30 -8.64 -0.89
N LYS A 290 16.90 -8.59 -2.15
CA LYS A 290 17.61 -9.25 -3.24
C LYS A 290 18.51 -8.23 -3.89
N ASN A 291 19.70 -8.70 -4.31
CA ASN A 291 20.80 -7.97 -4.92
C ASN A 291 20.45 -6.59 -5.45
N ASP A 292 21.29 -5.61 -5.13
CA ASP A 292 21.18 -4.26 -5.67
C ASP A 292 20.82 -4.31 -7.16
N GLU A 293 19.80 -3.58 -7.55
CA GLU A 293 19.34 -3.50 -8.93
C GLU A 293 20.29 -2.58 -9.70
N ILE A 294 20.96 -3.15 -10.66
CA ILE A 294 21.87 -2.41 -11.53
C ILE A 294 21.05 -1.90 -12.72
N SER A 295 21.09 -0.59 -12.96
CA SER A 295 20.42 0.01 -14.11
C SER A 295 21.36 0.90 -14.92
N VAL A 296 21.15 0.89 -16.23
CA VAL A 296 21.91 1.68 -17.20
C VAL A 296 20.96 2.37 -18.18
N PRO A 297 21.32 3.55 -18.72
CA PRO A 297 20.52 4.17 -19.77
C PRO A 297 20.38 3.25 -20.99
N ILE A 298 19.17 3.16 -21.57
CA ILE A 298 18.93 2.33 -22.76
C ILE A 298 19.90 2.67 -23.91
N THR A 299 20.34 3.92 -23.98
CA THR A 299 21.29 4.41 -24.99
C THR A 299 22.71 3.85 -24.85
N ALA A 300 23.02 3.24 -23.71
CA ALA A 300 24.31 2.59 -23.44
C ALA A 300 24.37 1.16 -23.97
N ILE A 301 23.23 0.57 -24.33
CA ILE A 301 23.14 -0.81 -24.76
C ILE A 301 23.18 -0.90 -26.27
N PHE A 302 23.99 -1.82 -26.78
CA PHE A 302 23.97 -2.22 -28.19
C PHE A 302 23.80 -3.74 -28.31
N ASN A 303 23.28 -4.14 -29.45
CA ASN A 303 23.01 -5.55 -29.73
C ASN A 303 23.88 -6.05 -30.87
N GLU A 304 24.51 -7.18 -30.66
CA GLU A 304 25.28 -7.88 -31.68
C GLU A 304 24.97 -9.37 -31.65
N ASN A 305 24.67 -9.98 -32.79
CA ASN A 305 24.36 -11.40 -32.95
C ASN A 305 23.22 -11.91 -32.02
N GLY A 306 22.29 -11.02 -31.62
CA GLY A 306 21.17 -11.35 -30.74
C GLY A 306 21.51 -11.31 -29.24
N GLU A 307 22.69 -10.87 -28.87
CA GLU A 307 23.14 -10.63 -27.51
C GLU A 307 23.30 -9.14 -27.22
N SER A 308 23.11 -8.76 -25.95
CA SER A 308 23.21 -7.36 -25.51
C SER A 308 24.55 -7.09 -24.83
N PHE A 309 25.13 -5.96 -25.17
CA PHE A 309 26.44 -5.54 -24.68
C PHE A 309 26.43 -4.08 -24.23
N VAL A 310 27.39 -3.73 -23.40
CA VAL A 310 27.75 -2.36 -23.01
C VAL A 310 29.23 -2.16 -23.16
N TRP A 311 29.65 -0.91 -23.41
CA TRP A 311 31.05 -0.52 -23.36
C TRP A 311 31.40 -0.02 -21.97
N VAL A 312 32.26 -0.76 -21.26
CA VAL A 312 32.81 -0.37 -19.96
C VAL A 312 34.11 0.35 -20.18
N ILE A 313 34.27 1.47 -19.50
CA ILE A 313 35.52 2.25 -19.57
C ILE A 313 36.52 1.64 -18.63
N THR A 314 37.72 1.42 -19.14
CA THR A 314 38.85 0.88 -18.34
C THR A 314 39.35 1.92 -17.31
N ASP A 315 40.12 1.45 -16.31
CA ASP A 315 40.60 2.30 -15.21
C ASP A 315 41.53 3.45 -15.70
N ASP A 316 42.15 3.30 -16.85
CA ASP A 316 43.00 4.32 -17.47
C ASP A 316 42.20 5.44 -18.16
N GLN A 317 40.87 5.29 -18.28
CA GLN A 317 39.90 6.21 -18.90
C GLN A 317 40.18 6.52 -20.38
N THR A 318 40.98 5.71 -21.04
CA THR A 318 41.39 5.91 -22.44
C THR A 318 40.91 4.80 -23.36
N HIS A 319 40.55 3.64 -22.81
CA HIS A 319 40.12 2.48 -23.58
C HIS A 319 38.73 1.97 -23.09
N ILE A 320 38.13 1.16 -23.90
CA ILE A 320 36.83 0.54 -23.63
C ILE A 320 36.94 -0.97 -23.78
N GLU A 321 36.15 -1.66 -22.97
CA GLU A 321 35.98 -3.11 -23.01
C GLU A 321 34.54 -3.45 -23.29
N ARG A 322 34.27 -4.34 -24.25
CA ARG A 322 32.98 -4.88 -24.52
C ARG A 322 32.57 -5.89 -23.44
N ARG A 323 31.45 -5.65 -22.80
CA ARG A 323 30.92 -6.56 -21.77
C ARG A 323 29.53 -6.98 -22.09
N LYS A 324 29.32 -8.32 -22.10
CA LYS A 324 27.99 -8.92 -22.29
C LYS A 324 27.14 -8.68 -21.05
N VAL A 325 25.88 -8.30 -21.24
CA VAL A 325 24.93 -8.06 -20.17
C VAL A 325 23.63 -8.83 -20.39
N THR A 326 23.00 -9.23 -19.28
CA THR A 326 21.67 -9.87 -19.31
C THR A 326 20.64 -8.83 -18.86
N ILE A 327 19.64 -8.58 -19.72
CA ILE A 327 18.60 -7.58 -19.48
C ILE A 327 17.37 -8.27 -18.87
N GLU A 328 16.84 -7.73 -17.77
CA GLU A 328 15.58 -8.18 -17.17
C GLU A 328 14.38 -7.39 -17.68
N GLY A 329 14.51 -6.07 -17.86
CA GLY A 329 13.43 -5.21 -18.29
C GLY A 329 13.81 -3.74 -18.33
N MET A 330 12.81 -2.88 -18.56
CA MET A 330 12.98 -1.42 -18.62
C MET A 330 12.18 -0.76 -17.51
N THR A 331 12.74 0.30 -16.91
CA THR A 331 12.05 1.15 -15.93
C THR A 331 11.23 2.25 -16.65
N GLU A 332 10.28 2.85 -15.92
CA GLU A 332 9.47 3.97 -16.43
C GLU A 332 10.33 5.19 -16.82
N GLU A 333 11.53 5.31 -16.29
CA GLU A 333 12.47 6.42 -16.53
C GLU A 333 13.41 6.18 -17.73
N GLY A 334 13.18 5.12 -18.51
CA GLY A 334 14.02 4.78 -19.68
C GLY A 334 15.37 4.17 -19.31
N GLN A 335 15.53 3.66 -18.09
CA GLN A 335 16.68 2.87 -17.68
C GLN A 335 16.39 1.39 -17.95
N VAL A 336 17.45 0.61 -18.22
CA VAL A 336 17.37 -0.82 -18.44
C VAL A 336 18.00 -1.53 -17.25
N ARG A 337 17.27 -2.49 -16.67
CA ARG A 337 17.75 -3.32 -15.56
C ARG A 337 18.63 -4.43 -16.06
N ILE A 338 19.80 -4.57 -15.43
CA ILE A 338 20.82 -5.55 -15.73
C ILE A 338 20.93 -6.54 -14.57
N THR A 339 20.80 -7.81 -14.86
CA THR A 339 20.93 -8.89 -13.86
C THR A 339 22.34 -9.48 -13.79
N GLU A 340 23.07 -9.45 -14.91
CA GLU A 340 24.42 -10.01 -14.97
C GLU A 340 25.30 -9.19 -15.91
N GLY A 341 26.60 -9.13 -15.62
CA GLY A 341 27.63 -8.52 -16.45
C GLY A 341 28.21 -7.22 -15.91
N LEU A 342 27.58 -6.58 -14.92
CA LEU A 342 28.07 -5.35 -14.27
C LEU A 342 28.11 -5.52 -12.74
N ASN A 343 29.03 -4.82 -12.08
CA ASN A 343 29.22 -4.83 -10.63
C ASN A 343 28.70 -3.56 -9.94
N GLY A 344 28.18 -2.59 -10.70
CA GLY A 344 27.58 -1.38 -10.15
C GLY A 344 28.54 -0.22 -9.87
N THR A 345 29.86 -0.41 -10.00
CA THR A 345 30.86 0.65 -9.78
C THR A 345 31.43 1.21 -11.07
N GLU A 346 31.12 0.56 -12.19
CA GLU A 346 31.68 0.87 -13.49
C GLU A 346 31.13 2.17 -14.09
N THR A 347 31.96 2.77 -14.92
CA THR A 347 31.56 3.83 -15.84
C THR A 347 31.39 3.24 -17.24
N ILE A 348 30.28 3.53 -17.89
CA ILE A 348 29.94 2.99 -19.21
C ILE A 348 29.77 4.12 -20.22
N VAL A 349 29.89 3.79 -21.50
CA VAL A 349 29.57 4.71 -22.58
C VAL A 349 28.06 4.81 -22.72
N SER A 350 27.49 6.01 -22.68
CA SER A 350 26.05 6.27 -22.78
C SER A 350 25.58 6.80 -24.12
N ALA A 351 26.50 7.26 -24.99
CA ALA A 351 26.17 7.70 -26.33
C ALA A 351 27.33 7.44 -27.29
N GLY A 352 26.99 7.07 -28.53
CA GLY A 352 27.98 6.73 -29.57
C GLY A 352 28.35 5.23 -29.60
N VAL A 353 27.65 4.39 -28.85
CA VAL A 353 27.96 2.97 -28.66
C VAL A 353 28.11 2.15 -29.94
N ASN A 354 27.31 2.44 -30.97
CA ASN A 354 27.31 1.70 -32.24
C ASN A 354 28.49 2.06 -33.18
N LEU A 355 29.28 3.05 -32.83
CA LEU A 355 30.41 3.50 -33.61
C LEU A 355 31.77 2.99 -33.07
N LEU A 356 31.70 2.29 -31.96
CA LEU A 356 32.87 1.81 -31.22
C LEU A 356 33.19 0.36 -31.57
N SER A 357 34.45 0.03 -31.50
CA SER A 357 35.01 -1.32 -31.67
C SER A 357 35.85 -1.70 -30.45
N ASP A 358 36.10 -3.00 -30.28
CA ASP A 358 36.99 -3.48 -29.20
C ASP A 358 38.36 -2.75 -29.26
N ASP A 359 38.84 -2.32 -28.11
CA ASP A 359 40.12 -1.63 -27.92
C ASP A 359 40.21 -0.22 -28.57
N ASP A 360 39.10 0.39 -28.99
CA ASP A 360 39.12 1.77 -29.45
C ASP A 360 39.62 2.72 -28.35
N GLU A 361 40.53 3.66 -28.72
CA GLU A 361 40.94 4.75 -27.85
C GLU A 361 39.83 5.81 -27.81
N ILE A 362 39.40 6.17 -26.60
CA ILE A 362 38.28 7.10 -26.39
C ILE A 362 38.76 8.38 -25.69
N ARG A 363 37.99 9.43 -25.92
CA ARG A 363 38.03 10.68 -25.17
C ARG A 363 36.68 10.94 -24.53
N ILE A 364 36.64 11.08 -23.20
CA ILE A 364 35.42 11.37 -22.46
C ILE A 364 35.02 12.82 -22.70
N LEU A 365 33.78 13.03 -23.14
CA LEU A 365 33.19 14.34 -23.28
C LEU A 365 33.00 14.94 -21.88
N GLN A 366 33.74 15.98 -21.56
CA GLN A 366 33.53 16.73 -20.34
C GLN A 366 32.25 17.58 -20.50
N PRO A 367 31.34 17.63 -19.49
CA PRO A 367 30.22 18.54 -19.54
C PRO A 367 30.76 19.95 -19.66
N SER A 368 30.54 20.62 -20.81
CA SER A 368 30.82 22.04 -20.92
C SER A 368 29.81 22.79 -20.07
N ASP A 369 30.25 23.77 -19.26
CA ASP A 369 29.41 24.67 -18.48
C ASP A 369 28.51 25.55 -19.35
N THR A 370 28.60 25.44 -20.66
CA THR A 370 27.78 26.13 -21.63
C THR A 370 26.55 25.28 -21.94
N ASN A 371 25.48 25.54 -21.20
CA ASN A 371 24.17 24.97 -21.40
C ASN A 371 23.58 25.52 -22.71
N VAL A 372 23.71 24.80 -23.83
CA VAL A 372 23.10 25.13 -25.14
C VAL A 372 21.61 24.75 -25.17
N GLY A 373 21.02 24.36 -24.02
CA GLY A 373 19.65 23.88 -23.90
C GLY A 373 18.56 24.92 -23.70
N ASN A 374 18.86 26.23 -23.71
CA ASN A 374 17.85 27.29 -23.52
C ASN A 374 17.50 28.06 -24.83
N LEU A 375 17.56 27.38 -25.96
CA LEU A 375 17.04 27.91 -27.24
C LEU A 375 16.07 26.89 -27.85
N LEU A 376 14.88 26.76 -27.22
CA LEU A 376 13.62 26.36 -27.87
C LEU A 376 12.46 26.87 -27.01
#